data_ce8a0f3c131d8b8b76f4bce2233e08d1
#
_entry.id   ce8a0f3c131d8b8b76f4bce2233e08d1
#
_cell.length_a   1.000
_cell.length_b   1.000
_cell.length_c   1.000
_cell.angle_alpha   90.00
_cell.angle_beta   90.00
_cell.angle_gamma   90.00
#
_symmetry.space_group_name_H-M   'P 1'
#
loop_
_entity.id
_entity.type
_entity.pdbx_description
1 polymer ?
#
loop_
_entity_poly.entity_id
_entity_poly.type
_entity_poly.pdbx_seq_one_letter_code
_entity_poly.pdbx_strand_id
1 'polypeptide(L)'
;MAGTGSNVAGRMPNGTLVTAGGWGPELADQGSGHKIGREGLRAALLAKDECRPTILLDAVLEFWQLASLDLLIEYANSRPAPDFSRLTEVVLQCANQGDAVAAEVLRREGEDLAWLVRIVLRRIQRSPGSTTLPSLAFTGSIMEKVKPVRDVLIAAVRTEFPALYTLDGVIDPIAGALWRARSAHS
;
A
#
# COMPACT_ATOMS: atom_id res chain seq x y z
N MET A 1 -1.25 0.58 -8.23
CA MET A 1 -1.00 1.96 -7.74
C MET A 1 -1.14 1.99 -6.23
N ALA A 2 -0.19 2.58 -5.51
CA ALA A 2 -0.32 2.85 -4.08
C ALA A 2 0.38 4.18 -3.72
N GLY A 3 -0.40 5.10 -3.18
CA GLY A 3 -0.02 6.42 -2.68
C GLY A 3 -0.80 6.70 -1.40
N THR A 4 -1.45 7.86 -1.25
CA THR A 4 -2.39 8.13 -0.14
C THR A 4 -3.51 7.09 -0.11
N GLY A 5 -4.05 6.73 -1.27
CA GLY A 5 -4.96 5.58 -1.49
C GLY A 5 -4.29 4.50 -2.35
N SER A 6 -4.96 3.34 -2.51
CA SER A 6 -4.46 2.24 -3.32
C SER A 6 -5.52 1.60 -4.20
N ASN A 7 -5.10 1.08 -5.34
CA ASN A 7 -5.93 0.21 -6.16
C ASN A 7 -5.05 -0.63 -7.13
N VAL A 8 -5.59 -1.73 -7.61
CA VAL A 8 -4.97 -2.55 -8.66
C VAL A 8 -5.88 -2.59 -9.87
N ALA A 9 -5.32 -2.35 -11.04
CA ALA A 9 -6.03 -2.42 -12.31
C ALA A 9 -5.26 -3.30 -13.31
N GLY A 10 -5.98 -4.04 -14.11
CA GLY A 10 -5.44 -4.84 -15.21
C GLY A 10 -6.33 -4.77 -16.43
N ARG A 11 -5.80 -5.16 -17.60
CA ARG A 11 -6.55 -5.21 -18.85
C ARG A 11 -6.69 -6.66 -19.31
N MET A 12 -7.91 -7.09 -19.58
CA MET A 12 -8.20 -8.40 -20.18
C MET A 12 -7.84 -8.42 -21.67
N PRO A 13 -7.67 -9.60 -22.31
CA PRO A 13 -7.39 -9.72 -23.74
C PRO A 13 -8.39 -8.98 -24.64
N ASN A 14 -9.65 -8.93 -24.25
CA ASN A 14 -10.72 -8.21 -24.94
C ASN A 14 -10.70 -6.67 -24.72
N GLY A 15 -9.70 -6.14 -24.00
CA GLY A 15 -9.56 -4.71 -23.69
C GLY A 15 -10.32 -4.24 -22.45
N THR A 16 -11.18 -5.06 -21.87
CA THR A 16 -11.94 -4.71 -20.64
C THR A 16 -11.01 -4.52 -19.44
N LEU A 17 -11.25 -3.47 -18.65
CA LEU A 17 -10.53 -3.24 -17.41
C LEU A 17 -11.12 -4.09 -16.28
N VAL A 18 -10.24 -4.65 -15.48
CA VAL A 18 -10.54 -5.33 -14.23
C VAL A 18 -9.80 -4.64 -13.09
N THR A 19 -10.48 -4.40 -11.98
CA THR A 19 -9.91 -3.71 -10.82
C THR A 19 -10.13 -4.50 -9.55
N ALA A 20 -9.30 -4.24 -8.54
CA ALA A 20 -9.45 -4.71 -7.16
C ALA A 20 -8.93 -3.64 -6.19
N GLY A 21 -9.62 -3.47 -5.06
CA GLY A 21 -9.34 -2.41 -4.09
C GLY A 21 -9.86 -1.05 -4.54
N GLY A 22 -9.41 0.01 -3.85
CA GLY A 22 -9.78 1.39 -4.18
C GLY A 22 -11.18 1.78 -3.72
N TRP A 23 -11.70 1.14 -2.67
CA TRP A 23 -13.02 1.43 -2.11
C TRP A 23 -13.02 2.56 -1.07
N GLY A 24 -11.87 3.20 -0.89
CA GLY A 24 -11.67 4.30 0.04
C GLY A 24 -11.16 3.87 1.42
N PRO A 25 -10.65 4.84 2.20
CA PRO A 25 -9.87 4.57 3.42
C PRO A 25 -10.65 3.90 4.54
N GLU A 26 -11.97 4.06 4.56
CA GLU A 26 -12.82 3.46 5.59
C GLU A 26 -13.22 2.00 5.26
N LEU A 27 -13.22 1.62 3.98
CA LEU A 27 -13.71 0.31 3.54
C LEU A 27 -12.58 -0.65 3.15
N ALA A 28 -11.77 -0.27 2.20
CA ALA A 28 -10.71 -1.12 1.68
C ALA A 28 -9.67 -0.31 0.89
N ASP A 29 -8.52 -0.10 1.49
CA ASP A 29 -7.43 0.68 0.94
C ASP A 29 -6.06 0.04 1.26
N GLN A 30 -5.98 -1.27 1.03
CA GLN A 30 -4.85 -2.11 1.38
C GLN A 30 -3.54 -1.58 0.80
N GLY A 31 -2.52 -1.45 1.66
CA GLY A 31 -1.19 -0.98 1.30
C GLY A 31 -1.11 0.50 0.92
N SER A 32 -2.16 1.28 1.16
CA SER A 32 -2.11 2.73 1.03
C SER A 32 -1.33 3.39 2.15
N GLY A 33 -0.84 4.62 1.91
CA GLY A 33 -0.20 5.40 2.96
C GLY A 33 -1.14 5.68 4.13
N HIS A 34 -2.40 5.96 3.85
CA HIS A 34 -3.40 6.16 4.90
C HIS A 34 -3.54 4.91 5.80
N LYS A 35 -3.66 3.73 5.18
CA LYS A 35 -3.79 2.49 5.92
C LYS A 35 -2.52 2.13 6.67
N ILE A 36 -1.34 2.24 6.05
CA ILE A 36 -0.05 2.01 6.72
C ILE A 36 0.07 2.86 7.98
N GLY A 37 -0.21 4.16 7.89
CA GLY A 37 -0.12 5.05 9.04
C GLY A 37 -1.13 4.73 10.14
N ARG A 38 -2.37 4.43 9.77
CA ARG A 38 -3.41 4.06 10.73
C ARG A 38 -3.12 2.72 11.41
N GLU A 39 -2.70 1.71 10.65
CA GLU A 39 -2.33 0.41 11.21
C GLU A 39 -1.03 0.48 12.02
N GLY A 40 -0.10 1.39 11.65
CA GLY A 40 1.08 1.70 12.46
C GLY A 40 0.70 2.20 13.87
N LEU A 41 -0.19 3.19 13.94
CA LEU A 41 -0.68 3.69 15.23
C LEU A 41 -1.42 2.59 16.02
N ARG A 42 -2.29 1.82 15.37
CA ARG A 42 -2.99 0.70 16.04
C ARG A 42 -2.03 -0.35 16.58
N ALA A 43 -1.02 -0.71 15.80
CA ALA A 43 0.00 -1.68 16.21
C ALA A 43 0.85 -1.16 17.38
N ALA A 44 1.18 0.13 17.40
CA ALA A 44 1.91 0.76 18.49
C ALA A 44 1.10 0.74 19.81
N LEU A 45 -0.19 1.05 19.75
CA LEU A 45 -1.08 1.00 20.90
C LEU A 45 -1.26 -0.44 21.42
N LEU A 46 -1.46 -1.40 20.51
CA LEU A 46 -1.56 -2.81 20.87
C LEU A 46 -0.25 -3.33 21.50
N ALA A 47 0.91 -2.97 20.94
CA ALA A 47 2.20 -3.33 21.51
C ALA A 47 2.39 -2.79 22.94
N LYS A 48 1.91 -1.55 23.20
CA LYS A 48 1.89 -0.98 24.55
C LYS A 48 1.03 -1.83 25.50
N ASP A 49 -0.19 -2.22 25.07
CA ASP A 49 -1.10 -3.02 25.90
C ASP A 49 -0.52 -4.42 26.19
N GLU A 50 0.19 -5.00 25.24
CA GLU A 50 0.86 -6.30 25.34
C GLU A 50 2.25 -6.21 26.01
N CYS A 51 2.68 -5.03 26.43
CA CYS A 51 4.02 -4.79 26.98
C CYS A 51 5.16 -5.23 26.03
N ARG A 52 4.93 -5.17 24.72
CA ARG A 52 5.97 -5.43 23.70
C ARG A 52 6.79 -4.17 23.43
N PRO A 53 8.13 -4.30 23.31
CA PRO A 53 8.97 -3.15 23.01
C PRO A 53 8.69 -2.62 21.62
N THR A 54 8.51 -1.31 21.49
CA THR A 54 8.40 -0.57 20.24
C THR A 54 8.78 0.89 20.45
N ILE A 55 9.46 1.51 19.49
CA ILE A 55 9.73 2.94 19.46
C ILE A 55 8.63 3.70 18.69
N LEU A 56 7.69 2.98 18.06
CA LEU A 56 6.72 3.56 17.15
C LEU A 56 5.76 4.52 17.84
N LEU A 57 5.36 4.23 19.08
CA LEU A 57 4.43 5.09 19.84
C LEU A 57 5.05 6.46 20.13
N ASP A 58 6.28 6.46 20.63
CA ASP A 58 7.01 7.71 20.94
C ASP A 58 7.30 8.50 19.66
N ALA A 59 7.66 7.82 18.57
CA ALA A 59 7.88 8.46 17.28
C ALA A 59 6.61 9.13 16.72
N VAL A 60 5.43 8.54 16.93
CA VAL A 60 4.14 9.14 16.52
C VAL A 60 3.82 10.35 17.39
N LEU A 61 4.02 10.27 18.71
CA LEU A 61 3.84 11.41 19.61
C LEU A 61 4.74 12.58 19.21
N GLU A 62 6.00 12.32 18.94
CA GLU A 62 6.96 13.33 18.49
C GLU A 62 6.55 13.94 17.15
N PHE A 63 6.19 13.11 16.17
CA PHE A 63 5.80 13.57 14.85
C PHE A 63 4.58 14.50 14.86
N TRP A 64 3.59 14.18 15.67
CA TRP A 64 2.40 15.02 15.84
C TRP A 64 2.55 16.08 16.93
N GLN A 65 3.71 16.17 17.60
CA GLN A 65 4.02 17.12 18.67
C GLN A 65 3.01 17.05 19.82
N LEU A 66 2.63 15.83 20.23
CA LEU A 66 1.66 15.56 21.27
C LEU A 66 2.38 15.16 22.56
N ALA A 67 2.03 15.81 23.68
CA ALA A 67 2.70 15.64 24.95
C ALA A 67 2.26 14.38 25.76
N SER A 68 1.18 13.73 25.35
CA SER A 68 0.66 12.57 26.07
C SER A 68 -0.16 11.63 25.19
N LEU A 69 -0.34 10.40 25.67
CA LEU A 69 -1.19 9.40 25.03
C LEU A 69 -2.65 9.86 24.94
N ASP A 70 -3.17 10.53 25.96
CA ASP A 70 -4.54 11.01 25.98
C ASP A 70 -4.79 12.02 24.85
N LEU A 71 -3.86 12.96 24.63
CA LEU A 71 -3.90 13.90 23.51
C LEU A 71 -3.79 13.19 22.17
N LEU A 72 -2.99 12.12 22.07
CA LEU A 72 -2.89 11.31 20.86
C LEU A 72 -4.23 10.63 20.53
N ILE A 73 -4.88 10.04 21.52
CA ILE A 73 -6.19 9.40 21.37
C ILE A 73 -7.25 10.43 20.94
N GLU A 74 -7.28 11.58 21.58
CA GLU A 74 -8.20 12.68 21.24
C GLU A 74 -7.97 13.15 19.79
N TYR A 75 -6.71 13.41 19.42
CA TYR A 75 -6.34 13.85 18.07
C TYR A 75 -6.68 12.81 17.01
N ALA A 76 -6.33 11.54 17.23
CA ALA A 76 -6.60 10.47 16.27
C ALA A 76 -8.10 10.22 16.05
N ASN A 77 -8.96 10.52 17.03
CA ASN A 77 -10.42 10.40 16.94
C ASN A 77 -11.14 11.72 16.59
N SER A 78 -10.40 12.80 16.34
CA SER A 78 -10.98 14.10 16.02
C SER A 78 -11.81 14.09 14.73
N ARG A 79 -12.60 15.15 14.54
CA ARG A 79 -13.34 15.38 13.28
C ARG A 79 -13.06 16.82 12.81
N PRO A 80 -12.50 17.02 11.61
CA PRO A 80 -12.07 15.96 10.67
C PRO A 80 -10.91 15.12 11.22
N ALA A 81 -10.83 13.87 10.75
CA ALA A 81 -9.74 12.98 11.15
C ALA A 81 -8.39 13.49 10.63
N PRO A 82 -7.29 13.24 11.38
CA PRO A 82 -5.96 13.59 10.91
C PRO A 82 -5.57 12.82 9.64
N ASP A 83 -4.63 13.38 8.88
CA ASP A 83 -4.05 12.68 7.72
C ASP A 83 -3.08 11.60 8.20
N PHE A 84 -3.60 10.38 8.36
CA PHE A 84 -2.80 9.23 8.74
C PHE A 84 -1.72 8.87 7.71
N SER A 85 -1.88 9.25 6.44
CA SER A 85 -0.89 8.92 5.42
C SER A 85 0.50 9.51 5.71
N ARG A 86 0.55 10.59 6.47
CA ARG A 86 1.80 11.22 6.93
C ARG A 86 2.59 10.34 7.92
N LEU A 87 1.93 9.44 8.63
CA LEU A 87 2.61 8.49 9.53
C LEU A 87 3.35 7.37 8.79
N THR A 88 3.12 7.18 7.50
CA THR A 88 3.85 6.17 6.72
C THR A 88 5.36 6.31 6.82
N GLU A 89 5.85 7.55 6.80
CA GLU A 89 7.28 7.81 6.91
C GLU A 89 7.80 7.46 8.31
N VAL A 90 7.02 7.75 9.36
CA VAL A 90 7.35 7.39 10.74
C VAL A 90 7.44 5.87 10.88
N VAL A 91 6.45 5.12 10.36
CA VAL A 91 6.45 3.66 10.38
C VAL A 91 7.68 3.12 9.64
N LEU A 92 8.00 3.66 8.46
CA LEU A 92 9.16 3.25 7.69
C LEU A 92 10.48 3.53 8.44
N GLN A 93 10.61 4.69 9.05
CA GLN A 93 11.81 5.06 9.83
C GLN A 93 12.00 4.15 11.03
N CYS A 94 10.95 3.86 11.80
CA CYS A 94 11.00 2.91 12.91
C CYS A 94 11.39 1.51 12.44
N ALA A 95 10.81 1.01 11.36
CA ALA A 95 11.16 -0.28 10.78
C ALA A 95 12.65 -0.34 10.36
N ASN A 96 13.18 0.73 9.76
CA ASN A 96 14.60 0.83 9.38
C ASN A 96 15.54 0.89 10.59
N GLN A 97 15.06 1.30 11.76
CA GLN A 97 15.79 1.27 13.03
C GLN A 97 15.67 -0.10 13.74
N GLY A 98 15.02 -1.08 13.11
CA GLY A 98 14.88 -2.43 13.65
C GLY A 98 13.64 -2.66 14.52
N ASP A 99 12.67 -1.73 14.52
CA ASP A 99 11.41 -1.93 15.21
C ASP A 99 10.58 -3.04 14.55
N ALA A 100 10.40 -4.14 15.28
CA ALA A 100 9.68 -5.31 14.77
C ALA A 100 8.17 -5.06 14.58
N VAL A 101 7.57 -4.16 15.38
CA VAL A 101 6.15 -3.80 15.25
C VAL A 101 5.92 -3.03 13.96
N ALA A 102 6.75 -2.03 13.70
CA ALA A 102 6.69 -1.25 12.47
C ALA A 102 6.99 -2.09 11.22
N ALA A 103 7.99 -2.96 11.29
CA ALA A 103 8.34 -3.88 10.20
C ALA A 103 7.18 -4.84 9.86
N GLU A 104 6.49 -5.35 10.87
CA GLU A 104 5.34 -6.24 10.70
C GLU A 104 4.15 -5.51 10.04
N VAL A 105 3.92 -4.24 10.35
CA VAL A 105 2.90 -3.42 9.67
C VAL A 105 3.20 -3.32 8.18
N LEU A 106 4.44 -2.97 7.81
CA LEU A 106 4.84 -2.86 6.40
C LEU A 106 4.73 -4.20 5.66
N ARG A 107 5.08 -5.30 6.33
CA ARG A 107 4.97 -6.65 5.78
C ARG A 107 3.51 -7.01 5.47
N ARG A 108 2.60 -6.81 6.43
CA ARG A 108 1.17 -7.10 6.25
C ARG A 108 0.56 -6.28 5.12
N GLU A 109 0.85 -5.00 5.06
CA GLU A 109 0.33 -4.13 4.00
C GLU A 109 0.87 -4.50 2.62
N GLY A 110 2.10 -5.02 2.53
CA GLY A 110 2.65 -5.60 1.30
C GLY A 110 1.92 -6.88 0.87
N GLU A 111 1.60 -7.76 1.82
CA GLU A 111 0.82 -8.99 1.57
C GLU A 111 -0.62 -8.69 1.16
N ASP A 112 -1.25 -7.70 1.79
CA ASP A 112 -2.61 -7.27 1.46
C ASP A 112 -2.68 -6.69 0.04
N LEU A 113 -1.68 -5.91 -0.38
CA LEU A 113 -1.54 -5.47 -1.78
C LEU A 113 -1.33 -6.65 -2.73
N ALA A 114 -0.49 -7.61 -2.36
CA ALA A 114 -0.27 -8.82 -3.15
C ALA A 114 -1.56 -9.61 -3.36
N TRP A 115 -2.41 -9.67 -2.33
CA TRP A 115 -3.73 -10.27 -2.43
C TRP A 115 -4.59 -9.61 -3.53
N LEU A 116 -4.62 -8.27 -3.59
CA LEU A 116 -5.36 -7.55 -4.63
C LEU A 116 -4.78 -7.81 -6.02
N VAL A 117 -3.46 -7.84 -6.16
CA VAL A 117 -2.78 -8.17 -7.43
C VAL A 117 -3.17 -9.59 -7.89
N ARG A 118 -3.15 -10.57 -6.99
CA ARG A 118 -3.56 -11.94 -7.30
C ARG A 118 -5.02 -12.02 -7.78
N ILE A 119 -5.93 -11.27 -7.16
CA ILE A 119 -7.33 -11.20 -7.61
C ILE A 119 -7.40 -10.78 -9.08
N VAL A 120 -6.70 -9.70 -9.44
CA VAL A 120 -6.69 -9.19 -10.80
C VAL A 120 -6.04 -10.18 -11.78
N LEU A 121 -4.89 -10.75 -11.42
CA LEU A 121 -4.18 -11.73 -12.26
C LEU A 121 -5.02 -12.99 -12.50
N ARG A 122 -5.66 -13.54 -11.47
CA ARG A 122 -6.57 -14.71 -11.60
C ARG A 122 -7.74 -14.40 -12.53
N ARG A 123 -8.32 -13.21 -12.44
CA ARG A 123 -9.42 -12.80 -13.34
C ARG A 123 -8.97 -12.68 -14.79
N ILE A 124 -7.77 -12.13 -15.03
CA ILE A 124 -7.18 -12.05 -16.37
C ILE A 124 -6.89 -13.46 -16.90
N GLN A 125 -6.23 -14.31 -16.10
CA GLN A 125 -5.87 -15.68 -16.50
C GLN A 125 -7.07 -16.56 -16.86
N ARG A 126 -8.21 -16.36 -16.17
CA ARG A 126 -9.45 -17.10 -16.45
C ARG A 126 -10.25 -16.53 -17.60
N SER A 127 -9.85 -15.39 -18.16
CA SER A 127 -10.60 -14.78 -19.27
C SER A 127 -10.34 -15.51 -20.59
N PRO A 128 -11.36 -15.64 -21.48
CA PRO A 128 -11.18 -16.23 -22.79
C PRO A 128 -10.08 -15.51 -23.58
N GLY A 129 -9.22 -16.28 -24.25
CA GLY A 129 -8.11 -15.73 -25.05
C GLY A 129 -6.87 -15.31 -24.26
N SER A 130 -6.84 -15.54 -22.94
CA SER A 130 -5.65 -15.28 -22.12
C SER A 130 -4.61 -16.39 -22.34
N THR A 131 -3.51 -16.06 -22.99
CA THR A 131 -2.39 -16.99 -23.25
C THR A 131 -1.15 -16.66 -22.43
N THR A 132 -1.03 -15.44 -21.93
CA THR A 132 0.12 -14.95 -21.17
C THR A 132 -0.31 -14.09 -20.00
N LEU A 133 0.51 -14.05 -18.96
CA LEU A 133 0.33 -13.09 -17.87
C LEU A 133 0.77 -11.69 -18.31
N PRO A 134 0.04 -10.63 -17.92
CA PRO A 134 0.50 -9.27 -18.12
C PRO A 134 1.72 -8.96 -17.26
N SER A 135 2.53 -7.99 -17.65
CA SER A 135 3.57 -7.42 -16.80
C SER A 135 2.95 -6.61 -15.64
N LEU A 136 3.55 -6.67 -14.47
CA LEU A 136 3.18 -5.86 -13.32
C LEU A 136 4.00 -4.56 -13.31
N ALA A 137 3.30 -3.43 -13.34
CA ALA A 137 3.90 -2.10 -13.23
C ALA A 137 3.44 -1.42 -11.94
N PHE A 138 4.29 -0.57 -11.40
CA PHE A 138 4.06 0.15 -10.16
C PHE A 138 3.90 1.64 -10.40
N THR A 139 3.05 2.31 -9.60
CA THR A 139 2.93 3.76 -9.55
C THR A 139 2.47 4.22 -8.17
N GLY A 140 2.81 5.46 -7.80
CA GLY A 140 2.48 6.08 -6.53
C GLY A 140 3.62 6.04 -5.50
N SER A 141 3.54 6.97 -4.55
CA SER A 141 4.61 7.24 -3.58
C SER A 141 4.97 6.06 -2.67
N ILE A 142 4.01 5.19 -2.35
CA ILE A 142 4.29 4.00 -1.55
C ILE A 142 5.17 3.02 -2.34
N MET A 143 4.84 2.78 -3.61
CA MET A 143 5.62 1.89 -4.47
C MET A 143 7.02 2.45 -4.76
N GLU A 144 7.16 3.77 -4.78
CA GLU A 144 8.44 4.45 -4.99
C GLU A 144 9.32 4.45 -3.74
N LYS A 145 8.76 4.85 -2.58
CA LYS A 145 9.53 5.21 -1.39
C LYS A 145 9.53 4.14 -0.30
N VAL A 146 8.51 3.28 -0.23
CA VAL A 146 8.38 2.28 0.83
C VAL A 146 8.80 0.91 0.29
N LYS A 147 10.12 0.76 0.09
CA LYS A 147 10.71 -0.45 -0.48
C LYS A 147 10.26 -1.75 0.21
N PRO A 148 10.17 -1.85 1.55
CA PRO A 148 9.72 -3.08 2.21
C PRO A 148 8.33 -3.56 1.73
N VAL A 149 7.37 -2.64 1.56
CA VAL A 149 6.02 -2.98 1.08
C VAL A 149 6.08 -3.53 -0.35
N ARG A 150 6.85 -2.88 -1.23
CA ARG A 150 7.00 -3.33 -2.63
C ARG A 150 7.69 -4.69 -2.72
N ASP A 151 8.75 -4.91 -1.95
CA ASP A 151 9.50 -6.16 -1.97
C ASP A 151 8.64 -7.33 -1.49
N VAL A 152 7.89 -7.15 -0.40
CA VAL A 152 6.93 -8.15 0.13
C VAL A 152 5.83 -8.42 -0.90
N LEU A 153 5.26 -7.39 -1.51
CA LEU A 153 4.26 -7.54 -2.56
C LEU A 153 4.79 -8.44 -3.70
N ILE A 154 5.98 -8.13 -4.22
CA ILE A 154 6.57 -8.89 -5.33
C ILE A 154 6.82 -10.34 -4.92
N ALA A 155 7.44 -10.56 -3.76
CA ALA A 155 7.72 -11.89 -3.24
C ALA A 155 6.43 -12.71 -3.06
N ALA A 156 5.41 -12.11 -2.42
CA ALA A 156 4.14 -12.76 -2.18
C ALA A 156 3.38 -13.09 -3.48
N VAL A 157 3.38 -12.21 -4.48
CA VAL A 157 2.72 -12.50 -5.78
C VAL A 157 3.44 -13.63 -6.51
N ARG A 158 4.78 -13.66 -6.47
CA ARG A 158 5.57 -14.69 -7.15
C ARG A 158 5.40 -16.10 -6.57
N THR A 159 4.90 -16.25 -5.34
CA THR A 159 4.57 -17.59 -4.81
C THR A 159 3.50 -18.29 -5.63
N GLU A 160 2.56 -17.54 -6.21
CA GLU A 160 1.50 -18.08 -7.07
C GLU A 160 1.80 -17.89 -8.57
N PHE A 161 2.46 -16.81 -8.93
CA PHE A 161 2.78 -16.44 -10.30
C PHE A 161 4.31 -16.29 -10.48
N PRO A 162 5.10 -17.39 -10.43
CA PRO A 162 6.57 -17.34 -10.42
C PRO A 162 7.14 -16.72 -11.70
N ALA A 163 6.47 -16.84 -12.82
CA ALA A 163 6.88 -16.27 -14.12
C ALA A 163 6.41 -14.82 -14.34
N LEU A 164 5.78 -14.18 -13.32
CA LEU A 164 5.32 -12.81 -13.48
C LEU A 164 6.50 -11.85 -13.66
N TYR A 165 6.50 -11.17 -14.80
CA TYR A 165 7.46 -10.11 -15.06
C TYR A 165 7.02 -8.82 -14.36
N THR A 166 7.94 -8.20 -13.63
CA THR A 166 7.73 -6.92 -12.97
C THR A 166 8.60 -5.86 -13.65
N LEU A 167 8.01 -4.71 -13.99
CA LEU A 167 8.79 -3.59 -14.50
C LEU A 167 9.65 -2.98 -13.40
N ASP A 168 10.85 -2.56 -13.77
CA ASP A 168 11.74 -1.86 -12.86
C ASP A 168 11.22 -0.44 -12.59
N GLY A 169 11.38 0.00 -11.33
CA GLY A 169 11.01 1.34 -10.91
C GLY A 169 9.49 1.58 -10.83
N VAL A 170 9.12 2.84 -10.94
CA VAL A 170 7.74 3.34 -10.85
C VAL A 170 7.41 4.10 -12.14
N ILE A 171 6.28 3.76 -12.76
CA ILE A 171 5.84 4.42 -13.99
C ILE A 171 5.16 5.76 -13.66
N ASP A 172 5.33 6.74 -14.56
CA ASP A 172 4.62 8.01 -14.48
C ASP A 172 3.18 7.87 -15.03
N PRO A 173 2.16 8.01 -14.18
CA PRO A 173 0.77 7.90 -14.60
C PRO A 173 0.34 9.05 -15.53
N ILE A 174 0.99 10.23 -15.45
CA ILE A 174 0.68 11.39 -16.30
C ILE A 174 1.11 11.10 -17.73
N ALA A 175 2.31 10.54 -17.95
CA ALA A 175 2.76 10.12 -19.26
C ALA A 175 1.80 9.11 -19.91
N GLY A 176 1.29 8.14 -19.12
CA GLY A 176 0.30 7.18 -19.57
C GLY A 176 -1.05 7.82 -19.96
N ALA A 177 -1.53 8.78 -19.17
CA ALA A 177 -2.76 9.51 -19.46
C ALA A 177 -2.64 10.35 -20.73
N LEU A 178 -1.53 11.06 -20.90
CA LEU A 178 -1.24 11.84 -22.12
C LEU A 178 -1.17 10.96 -23.36
N TRP A 179 -0.50 9.80 -23.26
CA TRP A 179 -0.45 8.83 -24.38
C TRP A 179 -1.85 8.37 -24.78
N ARG A 180 -2.71 8.02 -23.81
CA ARG A 180 -4.10 7.61 -24.08
C ARG A 180 -4.92 8.72 -24.71
N ALA A 181 -4.80 9.96 -24.23
CA ALA A 181 -5.51 11.10 -24.80
C ALA A 181 -5.14 11.31 -26.29
N ARG A 182 -3.86 11.20 -26.63
CA ARG A 182 -3.38 11.31 -28.02
C ARG A 182 -3.90 10.16 -28.90
N SER A 183 -3.87 8.92 -28.38
CA SER A 183 -4.30 7.72 -29.14
C SER A 183 -5.83 7.65 -29.32
N ALA A 184 -6.63 8.36 -28.54
CA ALA A 184 -8.08 8.40 -28.68
C ALA A 184 -8.56 9.37 -29.79
N HIS A 185 -7.68 10.20 -30.32
CA HIS A 185 -7.99 11.18 -31.37
C HIS A 185 -7.34 10.80 -32.73
N SER A 186 -6.75 9.63 -32.80
CA SER A 186 -6.21 9.00 -34.01
C SER A 186 -7.12 7.87 -34.50
#